data_17f7fc355be85686632330132554224c
#
_entry.id   17f7fc355be85686632330132554224c
#
_cell.length_a   1.000
_cell.length_b   1.000
_cell.length_c   1.000
_cell.angle_alpha   90.00
_cell.angle_beta   90.00
_cell.angle_gamma   90.00
#
_symmetry.space_group_name_H-M   'P 1'
#
loop_
_entity.id
_entity.type
_entity.pdbx_description
1 polymer ?
#
loop_
_entity_poly.entity_id
_entity_poly.type
_entity_poly.pdbx_seq_one_letter_code
_entity_poly.pdbx_strand_id
1 'polypeptide(L)'
;MVAALLFATSCGEQRATAPETSASRSQNGAPSLVECPTNETTTTSGLVGLFGGTVQLGATGISIPAGAITAPTLFQVTVPSSRFMEIDVSAVGFQSFLFEQPVTITIDYSRCTRSDIDQQTLHVWHIDPVTKELLEDMGGTDDKVARSITFTTGHLSGYAVAN
;
A
#
# COMPACT_ATOMS: atom_id res chain seq x y z
N MET A 1 -76.39 32.53 -28.17
CA MET A 1 -75.10 32.01 -28.64
C MET A 1 -74.02 32.78 -27.88
N VAL A 2 -73.43 32.13 -26.86
CA VAL A 2 -72.44 32.69 -26.00
C VAL A 2 -71.19 31.82 -26.15
N ALA A 3 -70.11 32.37 -26.70
CA ALA A 3 -68.83 31.70 -26.89
C ALA A 3 -67.98 31.90 -25.63
N ALA A 4 -67.63 30.79 -24.98
CA ALA A 4 -66.75 30.80 -23.83
C ALA A 4 -65.28 30.62 -24.32
N LEU A 5 -64.41 31.62 -24.05
CA LEU A 5 -62.97 31.53 -24.24
C LEU A 5 -62.35 30.89 -22.96
N LEU A 6 -61.72 29.76 -23.16
CA LEU A 6 -60.91 29.14 -22.16
C LEU A 6 -59.42 29.65 -22.26
N PHE A 7 -58.97 30.36 -21.23
CA PHE A 7 -57.60 30.74 -21.09
C PHE A 7 -56.84 29.58 -20.38
N ALA A 8 -55.88 29.01 -21.07
CA ALA A 8 -54.93 28.05 -20.47
C ALA A 8 -53.77 28.83 -19.88
N THR A 9 -53.66 28.86 -18.56
CA THR A 9 -52.48 29.39 -17.85
C THR A 9 -51.42 28.28 -17.82
N SER A 10 -50.33 28.49 -18.59
CA SER A 10 -49.13 27.71 -18.54
C SER A 10 -48.31 28.10 -17.31
N CYS A 11 -48.26 27.25 -16.30
CA CYS A 11 -47.27 27.39 -15.22
C CYS A 11 -45.92 27.02 -15.76
N GLY A 12 -45.06 28.01 -15.94
CA GLY A 12 -43.65 27.81 -16.21
C GLY A 12 -42.93 27.30 -14.94
N GLU A 13 -42.48 26.07 -14.98
CA GLU A 13 -41.58 25.50 -13.97
C GLU A 13 -40.22 26.15 -14.10
N GLN A 14 -39.95 27.11 -13.23
CA GLN A 14 -38.56 27.60 -13.05
C GLN A 14 -37.74 26.51 -12.38
N ARG A 15 -36.96 25.79 -13.19
CA ARG A 15 -35.90 24.93 -12.71
C ARG A 15 -34.89 25.84 -12.01
N ALA A 16 -34.81 25.70 -10.67
CA ALA A 16 -33.74 26.29 -9.90
C ALA A 16 -32.42 25.68 -10.37
N THR A 17 -31.61 26.46 -11.08
CA THR A 17 -30.24 26.13 -11.39
C THR A 17 -29.46 26.20 -10.08
N ALA A 18 -29.20 25.04 -9.43
CA ALA A 18 -28.26 24.97 -8.34
C ALA A 18 -26.89 25.44 -8.87
N PRO A 19 -26.14 26.25 -8.12
CA PRO A 19 -24.77 26.55 -8.50
C PRO A 19 -23.98 25.22 -8.50
N GLU A 20 -23.53 24.82 -9.67
CA GLU A 20 -22.55 23.76 -9.79
C GLU A 20 -21.28 24.26 -9.09
N THR A 21 -21.12 23.85 -7.83
CA THR A 21 -19.84 23.92 -7.17
C THR A 21 -18.94 23.00 -7.99
N SER A 22 -18.13 23.60 -8.85
CA SER A 22 -17.01 22.92 -9.48
C SER A 22 -16.06 22.50 -8.36
N ALA A 23 -16.36 21.36 -7.72
CA ALA A 23 -15.37 20.66 -6.97
C ALA A 23 -14.26 20.35 -7.97
N SER A 24 -13.16 21.08 -7.87
CA SER A 24 -11.90 20.72 -8.49
C SER A 24 -11.64 19.27 -8.06
N ARG A 25 -11.99 18.31 -8.93
CA ARG A 25 -11.48 16.95 -8.81
C ARG A 25 -9.98 17.09 -8.91
N SER A 26 -9.32 17.07 -7.76
CA SER A 26 -7.95 16.65 -7.69
C SER A 26 -7.87 15.34 -8.48
N GLN A 27 -7.20 15.37 -9.62
CA GLN A 27 -6.90 14.18 -10.39
C GLN A 27 -5.74 13.46 -9.69
N ASN A 28 -5.94 13.10 -8.43
CA ASN A 28 -5.17 12.05 -7.82
C ASN A 28 -5.78 10.76 -8.37
N GLY A 29 -5.16 10.19 -9.39
CA GLY A 29 -5.50 8.85 -9.86
C GLY A 29 -5.53 7.94 -8.64
N ALA A 30 -6.43 6.96 -8.63
CA ALA A 30 -6.41 5.94 -7.60
C ALA A 30 -5.01 5.32 -7.54
N PRO A 31 -4.47 5.03 -6.33
CA PRO A 31 -3.15 4.46 -6.20
C PRO A 31 -3.07 3.15 -7.00
N SER A 32 -1.94 2.93 -7.64
CA SER A 32 -1.70 1.75 -8.47
C SER A 32 -0.40 1.07 -8.08
N LEU A 33 -0.42 -0.27 -8.05
CA LEU A 33 0.75 -1.06 -7.73
C LEU A 33 1.89 -0.82 -8.74
N VAL A 34 3.08 -0.64 -8.21
CA VAL A 34 4.30 -0.49 -9.03
C VAL A 34 4.64 -1.81 -9.70
N GLU A 35 4.67 -1.81 -11.03
CA GLU A 35 5.09 -2.96 -11.81
C GLU A 35 6.61 -3.13 -11.78
N CYS A 36 7.04 -4.28 -11.28
CA CYS A 36 8.45 -4.64 -11.13
C CYS A 36 8.57 -6.17 -11.16
N PRO A 37 8.40 -6.78 -12.34
CA PRO A 37 8.25 -8.22 -12.46
C PRO A 37 9.48 -8.99 -11.99
N THR A 38 9.23 -10.08 -11.27
CA THR A 38 10.20 -11.13 -10.98
C THR A 38 9.57 -12.50 -11.22
N ASN A 39 10.32 -13.41 -11.82
CA ASN A 39 9.87 -14.75 -12.15
C ASN A 39 10.21 -15.77 -11.06
N GLU A 40 10.98 -15.37 -10.06
CA GLU A 40 11.44 -16.25 -9.00
C GLU A 40 10.97 -15.77 -7.63
N THR A 41 10.51 -16.71 -6.83
CA THR A 41 10.26 -16.47 -5.40
C THR A 41 11.56 -16.66 -4.64
N THR A 42 11.97 -15.66 -3.90
CA THR A 42 13.15 -15.70 -3.04
C THR A 42 12.74 -15.52 -1.60
N THR A 43 13.32 -16.31 -0.70
CA THR A 43 12.96 -16.31 0.71
C THR A 43 14.20 -16.39 1.58
N THR A 44 14.18 -15.68 2.70
CA THR A 44 15.15 -15.80 3.78
C THR A 44 14.44 -15.96 5.11
N SER A 45 15.09 -16.58 6.08
CA SER A 45 14.54 -16.73 7.44
C SER A 45 15.62 -16.43 8.47
N GLY A 46 15.20 -15.90 9.62
CA GLY A 46 16.09 -15.62 10.74
C GLY A 46 15.39 -15.77 12.08
N LEU A 47 16.07 -16.39 13.04
CA LEU A 47 15.60 -16.43 14.42
C LEU A 47 15.96 -15.12 15.12
N VAL A 48 14.96 -14.43 15.63
CA VAL A 48 15.13 -13.17 16.38
C VAL A 48 14.77 -13.41 17.83
N GLY A 49 15.63 -12.97 18.74
CA GLY A 49 15.44 -13.06 20.18
C GLY A 49 14.89 -11.78 20.80
N LEU A 50 14.80 -11.75 22.13
CA LEU A 50 14.25 -10.62 22.92
C LEU A 50 15.03 -9.31 22.77
N PHE A 51 16.30 -9.41 22.37
CA PHE A 51 17.15 -8.22 22.14
C PHE A 51 16.99 -7.62 20.75
N GLY A 52 15.98 -8.12 19.98
CA GLY A 52 15.78 -7.71 18.61
C GLY A 52 16.74 -8.35 17.64
N GLY A 53 16.73 -7.87 16.40
CA GLY A 53 17.55 -8.38 15.31
C GLY A 53 17.03 -7.98 13.96
N THR A 54 17.70 -8.44 12.91
CA THR A 54 17.31 -8.20 11.52
C THR A 54 17.20 -9.49 10.74
N VAL A 55 16.22 -9.55 9.81
CA VAL A 55 16.12 -10.61 8.82
C VAL A 55 16.13 -9.94 7.45
N GLN A 56 17.12 -10.25 6.61
CA GLN A 56 17.36 -9.55 5.35
C GLN A 56 17.47 -10.50 4.17
N LEU A 57 16.88 -10.08 3.06
CA LEU A 57 17.00 -10.67 1.73
C LEU A 57 17.57 -9.60 0.80
N GLY A 58 18.89 -9.55 0.66
CA GLY A 58 19.56 -8.42 0.02
C GLY A 58 19.37 -7.13 0.82
N ALA A 59 18.88 -6.07 0.18
CA ALA A 59 18.54 -4.82 0.84
C ALA A 59 17.08 -4.73 1.32
N THR A 60 16.24 -5.72 0.99
CA THR A 60 14.89 -5.88 1.56
C THR A 60 14.96 -6.61 2.89
N GLY A 61 14.18 -6.18 3.90
CA GLY A 61 14.17 -6.90 5.17
C GLY A 61 13.37 -6.22 6.26
N ILE A 62 13.40 -6.86 7.43
CA ILE A 62 12.77 -6.38 8.66
C ILE A 62 13.81 -6.17 9.76
N SER A 63 13.71 -5.04 10.44
CA SER A 63 14.46 -4.73 11.66
C SER A 63 13.52 -4.69 12.85
N ILE A 64 13.77 -5.53 13.82
CA ILE A 64 12.95 -5.75 15.01
C ILE A 64 13.71 -5.19 16.20
N PRO A 65 13.21 -4.16 16.90
CA PRO A 65 13.88 -3.59 18.05
C PRO A 65 13.81 -4.51 19.27
N ALA A 66 14.69 -4.28 20.24
CA ALA A 66 14.65 -4.99 21.50
C ALA A 66 13.29 -4.77 22.21
N GLY A 67 12.70 -5.84 22.73
CA GLY A 67 11.41 -5.79 23.41
C GLY A 67 10.19 -5.72 22.48
N ALA A 68 10.37 -5.80 21.17
CA ALA A 68 9.24 -5.89 20.24
C ALA A 68 8.58 -7.27 20.20
N ILE A 69 9.26 -8.28 20.71
CA ILE A 69 8.74 -9.65 20.81
C ILE A 69 8.95 -10.20 22.23
N THR A 70 8.06 -11.09 22.65
CA THR A 70 8.06 -11.68 24.01
C THR A 70 8.74 -13.04 24.08
N ALA A 71 9.02 -13.66 22.95
CA ALA A 71 9.72 -14.94 22.85
C ALA A 71 10.54 -15.01 21.55
N PRO A 72 11.64 -15.80 21.53
CA PRO A 72 12.38 -16.04 20.30
C PRO A 72 11.47 -16.57 19.20
N THR A 73 11.48 -15.92 18.05
CA THR A 73 10.57 -16.18 16.93
C THR A 73 11.35 -16.26 15.62
N LEU A 74 11.01 -17.25 14.80
CA LEU A 74 11.56 -17.41 13.46
C LEU A 74 10.73 -16.52 12.50
N PHE A 75 11.35 -15.49 11.95
CA PHE A 75 10.75 -14.63 10.93
C PHE A 75 11.21 -15.03 9.55
N GLN A 76 10.35 -14.79 8.58
CA GLN A 76 10.59 -15.05 7.17
C GLN A 76 10.28 -13.81 6.35
N VAL A 77 11.16 -13.48 5.42
CA VAL A 77 10.97 -12.42 4.42
C VAL A 77 10.98 -13.08 3.05
N THR A 78 9.94 -12.87 2.28
CA THR A 78 9.76 -13.43 0.95
C THR A 78 9.52 -12.32 -0.05
N VAL A 79 10.23 -12.35 -1.17
CA VAL A 79 9.88 -11.62 -2.38
C VAL A 79 9.26 -12.64 -3.33
N PRO A 80 7.94 -12.62 -3.53
CA PRO A 80 7.26 -13.62 -4.35
C PRO A 80 7.51 -13.41 -5.84
N SER A 81 7.36 -14.47 -6.63
CA SER A 81 7.21 -14.34 -8.08
C SER A 81 5.95 -13.54 -8.37
N SER A 82 6.11 -12.35 -8.92
CA SER A 82 5.02 -11.41 -9.15
C SER A 82 5.39 -10.40 -10.23
N ARG A 83 4.36 -9.79 -10.85
CA ARG A 83 4.53 -8.62 -11.71
C ARG A 83 4.71 -7.32 -10.94
N PHE A 84 4.37 -7.30 -9.65
CA PHE A 84 4.40 -6.12 -8.81
C PHE A 84 5.60 -6.11 -7.85
N MET A 85 5.92 -4.93 -7.34
CA MET A 85 6.88 -4.77 -6.26
C MET A 85 6.20 -5.07 -4.92
N GLU A 86 6.29 -6.31 -4.48
CA GLU A 86 5.69 -6.78 -3.26
C GLU A 86 6.64 -7.66 -2.44
N ILE A 87 6.37 -7.71 -1.15
CA ILE A 87 7.02 -8.60 -0.19
C ILE A 87 5.99 -9.21 0.74
N ASP A 88 6.30 -10.37 1.27
CA ASP A 88 5.59 -11.00 2.38
C ASP A 88 6.52 -11.14 3.57
N VAL A 89 6.06 -10.74 4.75
CA VAL A 89 6.79 -10.89 6.00
C VAL A 89 5.93 -11.65 6.98
N SER A 90 6.42 -12.77 7.47
CA SER A 90 5.68 -13.67 8.33
C SER A 90 6.50 -14.17 9.53
N ALA A 91 5.82 -14.55 10.59
CA ALA A 91 6.39 -15.31 11.70
C ALA A 91 6.01 -16.78 11.52
N VAL A 92 7.01 -17.66 11.40
CA VAL A 92 6.78 -19.07 11.11
C VAL A 92 6.00 -19.74 12.23
N GLY A 93 4.89 -20.37 11.87
CA GLY A 93 3.98 -21.03 12.82
C GLY A 93 2.87 -20.13 13.37
N PHE A 94 2.78 -18.87 12.93
CA PHE A 94 1.72 -17.93 13.30
C PHE A 94 0.90 -17.54 12.07
N GLN A 95 -0.42 -17.48 12.19
CA GLN A 95 -1.30 -16.97 11.14
C GLN A 95 -1.37 -15.42 11.13
N SER A 96 -1.22 -14.83 12.31
CA SER A 96 -1.09 -13.39 12.51
C SER A 96 -0.08 -13.14 13.61
N PHE A 97 0.66 -12.05 13.52
CA PHE A 97 1.67 -11.68 14.49
C PHE A 97 1.60 -10.20 14.77
N LEU A 98 1.52 -9.84 16.04
CA LEU A 98 1.54 -8.47 16.53
C LEU A 98 2.81 -8.24 17.34
N PHE A 99 3.42 -7.10 17.13
CA PHE A 99 4.60 -6.67 17.88
C PHE A 99 4.21 -5.79 19.07
N GLU A 100 4.95 -5.89 20.17
CA GLU A 100 4.83 -5.00 21.33
C GLU A 100 5.31 -3.57 21.03
N GLN A 101 6.19 -3.42 20.05
CA GLN A 101 6.70 -2.15 19.54
C GLN A 101 6.78 -2.20 18.02
N PRO A 102 6.57 -1.07 17.32
CA PRO A 102 6.68 -1.04 15.87
C PRO A 102 8.04 -1.54 15.37
N VAL A 103 8.01 -2.32 14.33
CA VAL A 103 9.18 -2.79 13.59
C VAL A 103 9.37 -1.97 12.34
N THR A 104 10.59 -1.95 11.82
CA THR A 104 10.92 -1.25 10.57
C THR A 104 11.10 -2.26 9.45
N ILE A 105 10.42 -2.03 8.33
CA ILE A 105 10.56 -2.83 7.11
C ILE A 105 11.12 -1.94 6.01
N THR A 106 12.08 -2.47 5.27
CA THR A 106 12.68 -1.83 4.09
C THR A 106 12.40 -2.69 2.87
N ILE A 107 11.91 -2.07 1.81
CA ILE A 107 11.68 -2.69 0.51
C ILE A 107 12.65 -2.07 -0.49
N ASP A 108 13.56 -2.86 -1.00
CA ASP A 108 14.46 -2.49 -2.09
C ASP A 108 13.75 -2.66 -3.43
N TYR A 109 13.61 -1.58 -4.18
CA TYR A 109 13.06 -1.58 -5.53
C TYR A 109 14.11 -1.26 -6.62
N SER A 110 15.39 -1.40 -6.31
CA SER A 110 16.49 -1.12 -7.24
C SER A 110 16.43 -1.94 -8.54
N ARG A 111 15.82 -3.13 -8.48
CA ARG A 111 15.58 -3.99 -9.65
C ARG A 111 14.54 -3.44 -10.63
N CYS A 112 13.70 -2.50 -10.19
CA CYS A 112 12.65 -1.92 -11.03
C CYS A 112 13.27 -0.97 -12.04
N THR A 113 13.20 -1.28 -13.32
CA THR A 113 13.90 -0.55 -14.40
C THR A 113 13.10 0.60 -15.00
N ARG A 114 11.85 0.80 -14.59
CA ARG A 114 10.98 1.88 -15.11
C ARG A 114 11.53 3.24 -14.71
N SER A 115 11.78 4.09 -15.71
CA SER A 115 12.33 5.43 -15.51
C SER A 115 11.35 6.42 -14.86
N ASP A 116 10.06 6.12 -14.88
CA ASP A 116 9.00 6.94 -14.30
C ASP A 116 8.87 6.74 -12.77
N ILE A 117 9.37 5.63 -12.21
CA ILE A 117 9.35 5.34 -10.77
C ILE A 117 10.04 6.45 -9.96
N ASP A 118 11.15 6.97 -10.47
CA ASP A 118 11.93 7.99 -9.76
C ASP A 118 11.21 9.34 -9.65
N GLN A 119 10.17 9.56 -10.48
CA GLN A 119 9.35 10.77 -10.48
C GLN A 119 8.03 10.62 -9.72
N GLN A 120 7.66 9.39 -9.32
CA GLN A 120 6.43 9.11 -8.60
C GLN A 120 6.65 9.28 -7.09
N THR A 121 5.58 9.66 -6.39
CA THR A 121 5.53 9.53 -4.92
C THR A 121 5.13 8.10 -4.62
N LEU A 122 6.02 7.36 -3.97
CA LEU A 122 5.81 5.97 -3.64
C LEU A 122 5.39 5.83 -2.18
N HIS A 123 4.39 4.98 -1.94
CA HIS A 123 3.95 4.56 -0.62
C HIS A 123 3.97 3.03 -0.54
N VAL A 124 4.10 2.53 0.67
CA VAL A 124 3.87 1.11 0.94
C VAL A 124 2.42 0.92 1.32
N TRP A 125 1.82 -0.12 0.78
CA TRP A 125 0.47 -0.54 1.09
C TRP A 125 0.47 -1.95 1.67
N HIS A 126 -0.32 -2.16 2.72
CA HIS A 126 -0.79 -3.48 3.09
C HIS A 126 -1.73 -3.97 2.00
N ILE A 127 -1.54 -5.18 1.52
CA ILE A 127 -2.31 -5.74 0.41
C ILE A 127 -2.91 -7.09 0.77
N ASP A 128 -4.02 -7.42 0.12
CA ASP A 128 -4.47 -8.80 0.05
C ASP A 128 -3.50 -9.61 -0.83
N PRO A 129 -2.91 -10.69 -0.32
CA PRO A 129 -1.88 -11.42 -1.05
C PRO A 129 -2.41 -12.16 -2.29
N VAL A 130 -3.73 -12.38 -2.38
CA VAL A 130 -4.37 -13.11 -3.48
C VAL A 130 -4.93 -12.14 -4.53
N THR A 131 -5.77 -11.22 -4.09
CA THR A 131 -6.48 -10.28 -4.97
C THR A 131 -5.63 -9.09 -5.37
N LYS A 132 -4.56 -8.79 -4.60
CA LYS A 132 -3.70 -7.60 -4.72
C LYS A 132 -4.44 -6.30 -4.47
N GLU A 133 -5.56 -6.36 -3.76
CA GLU A 133 -6.30 -5.21 -3.32
C GLU A 133 -5.47 -4.40 -2.30
N LEU A 134 -5.45 -3.08 -2.47
CA LEU A 134 -4.82 -2.15 -1.55
C LEU A 134 -5.73 -1.97 -0.33
N LEU A 135 -5.31 -2.41 0.84
CA LEU A 135 -6.11 -2.43 2.06
C LEU A 135 -5.85 -1.22 2.96
N GLU A 136 -4.58 -0.89 3.18
CA GLU A 136 -4.16 0.18 4.08
C GLU A 136 -2.90 0.87 3.57
N ASP A 137 -2.90 2.22 3.55
CA ASP A 137 -1.70 3.01 3.26
C ASP A 137 -0.79 3.04 4.48
N MET A 138 0.34 2.35 4.41
CA MET A 138 1.36 2.33 5.45
C MET A 138 2.30 3.54 5.37
N GLY A 139 2.16 4.38 4.34
CA GLY A 139 3.07 5.46 4.05
C GLY A 139 4.47 4.99 3.68
N GLY A 140 5.46 5.63 4.26
CA GLY A 140 6.88 5.27 4.11
C GLY A 140 7.74 6.46 3.73
N THR A 141 9.05 6.28 3.95
CA THR A 141 10.09 7.21 3.50
C THR A 141 10.80 6.59 2.30
N ASP A 142 10.64 7.23 1.16
CA ASP A 142 11.20 6.79 -0.11
C ASP A 142 12.58 7.45 -0.34
N ASP A 143 13.63 6.64 -0.33
CA ASP A 143 14.98 7.05 -0.70
C ASP A 143 15.22 6.72 -2.18
N LYS A 144 15.07 7.73 -3.04
CA LYS A 144 15.27 7.62 -4.48
C LYS A 144 16.71 7.29 -4.88
N VAL A 145 17.69 7.65 -4.06
CA VAL A 145 19.12 7.38 -4.33
C VAL A 145 19.42 5.92 -4.02
N ALA A 146 19.00 5.45 -2.86
CA ALA A 146 19.15 4.05 -2.47
C ALA A 146 18.14 3.13 -3.21
N ARG A 147 17.09 3.70 -3.82
CA ARG A 147 15.96 3.00 -4.43
C ARG A 147 15.31 2.02 -3.46
N SER A 148 15.00 2.52 -2.29
CA SER A 148 14.36 1.76 -1.22
C SER A 148 13.31 2.60 -0.52
N ILE A 149 12.28 1.95 -0.02
CA ILE A 149 11.26 2.59 0.80
C ILE A 149 11.20 1.90 2.16
N THR A 150 11.17 2.71 3.22
CA THR A 150 11.18 2.23 4.60
C THR A 150 9.94 2.72 5.33
N PHE A 151 9.28 1.82 6.05
CA PHE A 151 8.09 2.12 6.85
C PHE A 151 8.10 1.34 8.17
N THR A 152 7.18 1.71 9.08
CA THR A 152 7.02 1.03 10.37
C THR A 152 5.64 0.39 10.46
N THR A 153 5.57 -0.76 11.12
CA THR A 153 4.31 -1.49 11.34
C THR A 153 4.32 -2.21 12.68
N GLY A 154 3.13 -2.41 13.25
CA GLY A 154 2.91 -3.24 14.44
C GLY A 154 2.47 -4.68 14.13
N HIS A 155 2.26 -5.02 12.87
CA HIS A 155 1.78 -6.35 12.44
C HIS A 155 2.53 -6.85 11.19
N LEU A 156 2.43 -8.14 10.94
CA LEU A 156 2.99 -8.78 9.74
C LEU A 156 1.93 -9.09 8.71
N SER A 157 2.28 -8.90 7.45
CA SER A 157 1.41 -9.15 6.29
C SER A 157 2.18 -9.14 4.97
N GLY A 158 1.43 -9.21 3.86
CA GLY A 158 1.89 -8.84 2.53
C GLY A 158 1.87 -7.32 2.34
N TYR A 159 2.94 -6.79 1.79
CA TYR A 159 3.09 -5.37 1.49
C TYR A 159 3.52 -5.17 0.06
N ALA A 160 3.05 -4.09 -0.56
CA ALA A 160 3.44 -3.72 -1.91
C ALA A 160 3.71 -2.22 -2.02
N VAL A 161 4.49 -1.85 -3.02
CA VAL A 161 4.74 -0.45 -3.36
C VAL A 161 3.70 0.02 -4.37
N ALA A 162 3.07 1.17 -4.10
CA ALA A 162 2.13 1.84 -5.00
C ALA A 162 2.43 3.34 -5.09
N ASN A 163 1.92 3.98 -6.14
CA ASN A 163 2.04 5.42 -6.40
C ASN A 163 0.72 6.15 -6.20
#